data_6d48e39962629ea1be91a0a4ed22383a
#
_entry.id   6d48e39962629ea1be91a0a4ed22383a
#
_cell.length_a   1.000
_cell.length_b   1.000
_cell.length_c   1.000
_cell.angle_alpha   90.00
_cell.angle_beta   90.00
_cell.angle_gamma   90.00
#
_symmetry.space_group_name_H-M   'P 1'
#
loop_
_entity.id
_entity.type
_entity.pdbx_description
1 polymer ?
#
loop_
_entity_poly.entity_id
_entity_poly.type
_entity_poly.pdbx_seq_one_letter_code
_entity_poly.pdbx_strand_id
1 'polypeptide(L)'
;FYAKKVLKPLGADISASQFLEPDGMFMNHAPNPEDREAMNAVSLQVISTGAHLGIIFDTDVDRSAAVDSKGREISRNGIVAMAAALVAEEHPGTTVVTDSITSRQLTAFLEDGLGLKHMRFKRGYRNVINKAIELNSQGVDCQLAIETSGHAALKENYFLDDGAYLATKIVIKAAKLFADGVMIDDVI
;
A
#
# COMPACT_ATOMS: atom_id res chain seq x y z
N PHE A 1 -14.20 10.93 -1.98
CA PHE A 1 -14.95 9.69 -1.84
C PHE A 1 -14.36 8.80 -0.73
N TYR A 2 -13.14 8.31 -0.85
CA TYR A 2 -12.52 7.29 0.01
C TYR A 2 -12.60 7.61 1.52
N ALA A 3 -12.09 8.76 1.96
CA ALA A 3 -12.14 9.13 3.37
C ALA A 3 -13.56 9.14 3.93
N LYS A 4 -14.50 9.78 3.21
CA LYS A 4 -15.90 9.95 3.68
C LYS A 4 -16.73 8.66 3.58
N LYS A 5 -16.47 7.78 2.59
CA LYS A 5 -17.33 6.62 2.28
C LYS A 5 -16.71 5.28 2.69
N VAL A 6 -15.41 5.21 2.91
CA VAL A 6 -14.71 4.00 3.34
C VAL A 6 -14.15 4.17 4.75
N LEU A 7 -13.22 5.08 4.96
CA LEU A 7 -12.51 5.19 6.25
C LEU A 7 -13.43 5.63 7.40
N LYS A 8 -14.26 6.66 7.19
CA LYS A 8 -15.16 7.16 8.25
C LYS A 8 -16.16 6.10 8.75
N PRO A 9 -16.87 5.33 7.87
CA PRO A 9 -17.73 4.25 8.32
C PRO A 9 -16.99 3.10 9.05
N LEU A 10 -15.69 2.91 8.78
CA LEU A 10 -14.83 1.96 9.49
C LEU A 10 -14.36 2.48 10.86
N GLY A 11 -14.73 3.71 11.24
CA GLY A 11 -14.40 4.29 12.53
C GLY A 11 -13.13 5.16 12.55
N ALA A 12 -12.49 5.40 11.41
CA ALA A 12 -11.34 6.29 11.35
C ALA A 12 -11.76 7.76 11.53
N ASP A 13 -10.97 8.52 12.30
CA ASP A 13 -11.06 9.97 12.34
C ASP A 13 -10.42 10.54 11.07
N ILE A 14 -11.22 11.17 10.25
CA ILE A 14 -10.81 11.78 8.98
C ILE A 14 -10.75 13.31 9.06
N SER A 15 -10.86 13.90 10.25
CA SER A 15 -10.92 15.36 10.42
C SER A 15 -9.68 16.08 9.91
N ALA A 16 -8.53 15.41 9.93
CA ALA A 16 -7.26 15.90 9.41
C ALA A 16 -7.09 15.73 7.89
N SER A 17 -8.02 15.03 7.20
CA SER A 17 -7.91 14.79 5.76
C SER A 17 -8.09 16.08 4.96
N GLN A 18 -7.24 16.25 3.93
CA GLN A 18 -7.23 17.43 3.06
C GLN A 18 -7.81 17.12 1.68
N PHE A 19 -8.13 18.16 0.92
CA PHE A 19 -8.54 18.12 -0.49
C PHE A 19 -9.66 17.13 -0.77
N LEU A 20 -10.68 17.11 0.12
CA LEU A 20 -11.78 16.15 0.05
C LEU A 20 -12.86 16.49 -0.99
N GLU A 21 -12.83 17.72 -1.52
CA GLU A 21 -13.75 18.13 -2.57
C GLU A 21 -13.12 17.93 -3.95
N PRO A 22 -13.86 17.34 -4.89
CA PRO A 22 -13.34 17.10 -6.24
C PRO A 22 -12.88 18.41 -6.92
N ASP A 23 -11.67 18.38 -7.48
CA ASP A 23 -11.09 19.47 -8.24
C ASP A 23 -10.37 18.92 -9.47
N GLY A 24 -11.01 19.00 -10.62
CA GLY A 24 -10.46 18.51 -11.91
C GLY A 24 -9.29 19.33 -12.45
N MET A 25 -8.95 20.46 -11.82
CA MET A 25 -7.80 21.28 -12.19
C MET A 25 -6.56 20.93 -11.36
N PHE A 26 -6.70 20.12 -10.30
CA PHE A 26 -5.62 19.69 -9.40
C PHE A 26 -4.77 20.85 -8.86
N MET A 27 -5.43 21.92 -8.40
CA MET A 27 -4.76 23.18 -8.02
C MET A 27 -3.86 23.04 -6.78
N ASN A 28 -4.03 22.00 -5.97
CA ASN A 28 -3.28 21.83 -4.72
C ASN A 28 -1.91 21.18 -4.95
N HIS A 29 -1.86 20.10 -5.69
CA HIS A 29 -0.64 19.39 -6.12
C HIS A 29 -0.98 18.40 -7.24
N ALA A 30 0.04 17.89 -7.95
CA ALA A 30 -0.14 16.81 -8.91
C ALA A 30 -0.74 15.56 -8.20
N PRO A 31 -1.76 14.91 -8.77
CA PRO A 31 -2.37 13.73 -8.20
C PRO A 31 -1.51 12.48 -8.47
N ASN A 32 -0.34 12.44 -7.88
CA ASN A 32 0.64 11.37 -8.08
C ASN A 32 1.40 11.09 -6.78
N PRO A 33 1.29 9.87 -6.20
CA PRO A 33 2.03 9.49 -5.00
C PRO A 33 3.56 9.50 -5.17
N GLU A 34 4.07 9.56 -6.40
CA GLU A 34 5.50 9.69 -6.67
C GLU A 34 5.96 11.17 -6.72
N ASP A 35 5.02 12.11 -6.71
CA ASP A 35 5.34 13.53 -6.72
C ASP A 35 5.78 14.03 -5.35
N ARG A 36 6.89 14.77 -5.32
CA ARG A 36 7.50 15.23 -4.08
C ARG A 36 6.65 16.26 -3.33
N GLU A 37 5.96 17.15 -4.05
CA GLU A 37 5.10 18.15 -3.42
C GLU A 37 3.86 17.49 -2.81
N ALA A 38 3.28 16.52 -3.52
CA ALA A 38 2.17 15.71 -3.04
C ALA A 38 2.54 14.93 -1.77
N MET A 39 3.71 14.28 -1.75
CA MET A 39 4.20 13.57 -0.55
C MET A 39 4.51 14.50 0.61
N ASN A 40 5.10 15.67 0.34
CA ASN A 40 5.35 16.68 1.37
C ASN A 40 4.04 17.20 1.98
N ALA A 41 2.99 17.38 1.18
CA ALA A 41 1.69 17.85 1.68
C ALA A 41 1.09 16.87 2.72
N VAL A 42 1.10 15.57 2.43
CA VAL A 42 0.59 14.57 3.39
C VAL A 42 1.49 14.44 4.62
N SER A 43 2.82 14.50 4.45
CA SER A 43 3.79 14.45 5.57
C SER A 43 3.59 15.63 6.54
N LEU A 44 3.50 16.84 6.03
CA LEU A 44 3.27 18.04 6.84
C LEU A 44 1.90 17.99 7.55
N GLN A 45 0.88 17.47 6.87
CA GLN A 45 -0.45 17.32 7.47
C GLN A 45 -0.43 16.33 8.63
N VAL A 46 0.22 15.18 8.48
CA VAL A 46 0.38 14.19 9.56
C VAL A 46 1.07 14.83 10.76
N ILE A 47 2.22 15.49 10.55
CA ILE A 47 2.98 16.12 11.63
C ILE A 47 2.16 17.21 12.34
N SER A 48 1.49 18.08 11.58
CA SER A 48 0.77 19.23 12.14
C SER A 48 -0.48 18.85 12.91
N THR A 49 -1.11 17.71 12.58
CA THR A 49 -2.36 17.27 13.19
C THR A 49 -2.19 16.14 14.19
N GLY A 50 -1.01 15.50 14.24
CA GLY A 50 -0.76 14.30 15.03
C GLY A 50 -1.52 13.07 14.54
N ALA A 51 -1.82 13.00 13.24
CA ALA A 51 -2.48 11.85 12.66
C ALA A 51 -1.59 10.59 12.74
N HIS A 52 -2.19 9.42 12.96
CA HIS A 52 -1.45 8.17 13.12
C HIS A 52 -0.90 7.62 11.79
N LEU A 53 -1.51 8.00 10.68
CA LEU A 53 -1.15 7.54 9.34
C LEU A 53 -1.62 8.55 8.30
N GLY A 54 -0.80 8.84 7.32
CA GLY A 54 -1.18 9.57 6.12
C GLY A 54 -1.29 8.62 4.92
N ILE A 55 -2.27 8.84 4.06
CA ILE A 55 -2.44 8.10 2.81
C ILE A 55 -2.67 9.09 1.68
N ILE A 56 -2.03 8.86 0.57
CA ILE A 56 -2.20 9.63 -0.66
C ILE A 56 -2.46 8.69 -1.83
N PHE A 57 -3.29 9.14 -2.76
CA PHE A 57 -3.68 8.42 -3.96
C PHE A 57 -3.36 9.22 -5.22
N ASP A 58 -3.33 8.54 -6.35
CA ASP A 58 -3.41 9.19 -7.65
C ASP A 58 -4.87 9.43 -8.07
N THR A 59 -5.06 9.83 -9.34
CA THR A 59 -6.36 10.32 -9.84
C THR A 59 -7.47 9.27 -9.81
N ASP A 60 -7.18 8.05 -10.20
CA ASP A 60 -8.13 6.92 -10.32
C ASP A 60 -7.97 5.89 -9.19
N VAL A 61 -7.07 6.19 -8.21
CA VAL A 61 -6.94 5.48 -6.94
C VAL A 61 -6.38 4.05 -7.09
N ASP A 62 -5.77 3.75 -8.23
CA ASP A 62 -5.10 2.47 -8.45
C ASP A 62 -3.70 2.41 -7.82
N ARG A 63 -3.12 3.59 -7.50
CA ARG A 63 -1.87 3.72 -6.74
C ARG A 63 -2.10 4.40 -5.40
N SER A 64 -1.39 3.91 -4.39
CA SER A 64 -1.35 4.54 -3.08
C SER A 64 0.07 4.60 -2.51
N ALA A 65 0.31 5.62 -1.69
CA ALA A 65 1.47 5.69 -0.82
C ALA A 65 1.04 6.08 0.59
N ALA A 66 1.90 5.81 1.56
CA ALA A 66 1.60 6.06 2.96
C ALA A 66 2.75 6.80 3.66
N VAL A 67 2.39 7.51 4.72
CA VAL A 67 3.27 8.27 5.59
C VAL A 67 2.99 7.84 7.03
N ASP A 68 4.04 7.54 7.80
CA ASP A 68 3.92 7.15 9.21
C ASP A 68 3.52 8.32 10.12
N SER A 69 3.30 8.04 11.41
CA SER A 69 2.89 9.06 12.40
C SER A 69 3.92 10.16 12.63
N LYS A 70 5.17 9.96 12.22
CA LYS A 70 6.27 10.93 12.29
C LYS A 70 6.43 11.74 11.00
N GLY A 71 5.53 11.56 10.04
CA GLY A 71 5.59 12.25 8.76
C GLY A 71 6.63 11.68 7.80
N ARG A 72 7.15 10.48 8.04
CA ARG A 72 8.13 9.83 7.16
C ARG A 72 7.39 9.02 6.10
N GLU A 73 7.78 9.21 4.85
CA GLU A 73 7.29 8.38 3.76
C GLU A 73 7.67 6.90 4.00
N ILE A 74 6.69 6.02 3.94
CA ILE A 74 6.95 4.58 3.88
C ILE A 74 7.54 4.29 2.51
N SER A 75 8.80 3.85 2.49
CA SER A 75 9.53 3.66 1.25
C SER A 75 8.80 2.72 0.28
N ARG A 76 9.09 2.84 -1.01
CA ARG A 76 8.47 1.99 -2.05
C ARG A 76 8.65 0.49 -1.78
N ASN A 77 9.83 0.06 -1.33
CA ASN A 77 10.04 -1.31 -0.88
C ASN A 77 9.32 -1.59 0.45
N GLY A 78 9.15 -0.59 1.31
CA GLY A 78 8.39 -0.68 2.57
C GLY A 78 6.90 -0.98 2.34
N ILE A 79 6.26 -0.34 1.36
CA ILE A 79 4.87 -0.66 0.99
C ILE A 79 4.74 -2.11 0.52
N VAL A 80 5.68 -2.57 -0.31
CA VAL A 80 5.70 -3.97 -0.76
C VAL A 80 5.89 -4.93 0.41
N ALA A 81 6.83 -4.62 1.32
CA ALA A 81 7.10 -5.42 2.52
C ALA A 81 5.86 -5.48 3.42
N MET A 82 5.20 -4.35 3.65
CA MET A 82 3.98 -4.26 4.46
C MET A 82 2.83 -5.05 3.85
N ALA A 83 2.58 -4.89 2.55
CA ALA A 83 1.54 -5.65 1.85
C ALA A 83 1.80 -7.16 1.91
N ALA A 84 3.05 -7.57 1.73
CA ALA A 84 3.45 -8.97 1.82
C ALA A 84 3.29 -9.53 3.24
N ALA A 85 3.62 -8.75 4.28
CA ALA A 85 3.43 -9.15 5.67
C ALA A 85 1.94 -9.36 6.01
N LEU A 86 1.05 -8.49 5.52
CA LEU A 86 -0.39 -8.66 5.66
C LEU A 86 -0.88 -9.97 5.02
N VAL A 87 -0.38 -10.27 3.84
CA VAL A 87 -0.74 -11.49 3.10
C VAL A 87 -0.16 -12.74 3.76
N ALA A 88 1.06 -12.66 4.31
CA ALA A 88 1.71 -13.79 4.99
C ALA A 88 0.94 -14.28 6.22
N GLU A 89 0.28 -13.37 6.95
CA GLU A 89 -0.55 -13.72 8.13
C GLU A 89 -1.72 -14.64 7.75
N GLU A 90 -2.33 -14.41 6.58
CA GLU A 90 -3.51 -15.15 6.12
C GLU A 90 -3.14 -16.33 5.20
N HIS A 91 -2.03 -16.21 4.47
CA HIS A 91 -1.59 -17.15 3.43
C HIS A 91 -0.09 -17.48 3.54
N PRO A 92 0.34 -18.19 4.59
CA PRO A 92 1.75 -18.52 4.79
C PRO A 92 2.30 -19.35 3.61
N GLY A 93 3.50 -18.99 3.15
CA GLY A 93 4.19 -19.69 2.05
C GLY A 93 3.68 -19.36 0.64
N THR A 94 2.75 -18.41 0.49
CA THR A 94 2.26 -17.95 -0.82
C THR A 94 3.35 -17.27 -1.63
N THR A 95 3.13 -17.12 -2.93
CA THR A 95 4.00 -16.34 -3.82
C THR A 95 3.57 -14.89 -3.86
N VAL A 96 4.54 -13.99 -3.83
CA VAL A 96 4.37 -12.55 -4.09
C VAL A 96 5.09 -12.22 -5.40
N VAL A 97 4.37 -11.66 -6.37
CA VAL A 97 4.95 -11.17 -7.62
C VAL A 97 5.19 -9.67 -7.51
N THR A 98 6.42 -9.24 -7.79
CA THR A 98 6.79 -7.81 -7.78
C THR A 98 7.42 -7.38 -9.10
N ASP A 99 7.59 -6.08 -9.29
CA ASP A 99 8.39 -5.56 -10.39
C ASP A 99 9.88 -5.89 -10.22
N SER A 100 10.64 -5.71 -11.29
CA SER A 100 12.06 -6.09 -11.37
C SER A 100 13.00 -5.17 -10.60
N ILE A 101 12.54 -4.01 -10.14
CA ILE A 101 13.39 -2.99 -9.47
C ILE A 101 13.38 -3.08 -7.95
N THR A 102 12.66 -4.03 -7.37
CA THR A 102 12.68 -4.31 -5.93
C THR A 102 14.07 -4.70 -5.43
N SER A 103 14.39 -4.31 -4.20
CA SER A 103 15.71 -4.52 -3.62
C SER A 103 15.98 -6.00 -3.25
N ARG A 104 17.28 -6.35 -3.11
CA ARG A 104 17.66 -7.68 -2.58
C ARG A 104 17.27 -7.85 -1.11
N GLN A 105 17.32 -6.76 -0.33
CA GLN A 105 16.87 -6.76 1.06
C GLN A 105 15.39 -7.11 1.16
N LEU A 106 14.57 -6.58 0.25
CA LEU A 106 13.16 -6.96 0.20
C LEU A 106 13.00 -8.46 -0.10
N THR A 107 13.75 -9.01 -1.06
CA THR A 107 13.71 -10.46 -1.33
C THR A 107 14.03 -11.27 -0.06
N ALA A 108 15.13 -10.93 0.62
CA ALA A 108 15.51 -11.62 1.86
C ALA A 108 14.41 -11.48 2.95
N PHE A 109 13.82 -10.30 3.09
CA PHE A 109 12.71 -10.10 4.03
C PHE A 109 11.50 -10.98 3.69
N LEU A 110 11.11 -11.07 2.43
CA LEU A 110 9.97 -11.88 2.00
C LEU A 110 10.24 -13.38 2.17
N GLU A 111 11.43 -13.86 1.77
CA GLU A 111 11.75 -15.28 1.76
C GLU A 111 12.23 -15.76 3.14
N ASP A 112 13.25 -15.12 3.71
CA ASP A 112 13.86 -15.55 4.98
C ASP A 112 13.06 -15.04 6.20
N GLY A 113 12.48 -13.82 6.11
CA GLY A 113 11.74 -13.20 7.20
C GLY A 113 10.29 -13.67 7.30
N LEU A 114 9.57 -13.69 6.18
CA LEU A 114 8.13 -14.03 6.14
C LEU A 114 7.85 -15.45 5.66
N GLY A 115 8.85 -16.19 5.15
CA GLY A 115 8.66 -17.55 4.61
C GLY A 115 7.82 -17.58 3.33
N LEU A 116 7.75 -16.48 2.60
CA LEU A 116 7.02 -16.38 1.34
C LEU A 116 7.91 -16.80 0.16
N LYS A 117 7.32 -16.91 -1.01
CA LYS A 117 8.05 -17.08 -2.28
C LYS A 117 8.06 -15.75 -3.01
N HIS A 118 9.22 -15.25 -3.40
CA HIS A 118 9.34 -13.98 -4.12
C HIS A 118 9.64 -14.19 -5.60
N MET A 119 8.79 -13.65 -6.47
CA MET A 119 9.01 -13.66 -7.91
C MET A 119 9.09 -12.23 -8.44
N ARG A 120 10.30 -11.80 -8.84
CA ARG A 120 10.46 -10.56 -9.59
C ARG A 120 10.12 -10.78 -11.06
N PHE A 121 9.31 -9.90 -11.61
CA PHE A 121 8.91 -9.97 -13.01
C PHE A 121 9.16 -8.63 -13.71
N LYS A 122 9.00 -8.59 -15.01
CA LYS A 122 9.22 -7.36 -15.78
C LYS A 122 8.26 -6.26 -15.30
N ARG A 123 8.78 -5.04 -15.20
CA ARG A 123 8.04 -3.86 -14.75
C ARG A 123 6.82 -3.58 -15.64
N GLY A 124 5.80 -3.01 -15.01
CA GLY A 124 4.50 -2.64 -15.56
C GLY A 124 3.40 -3.44 -14.87
N TYR A 125 2.44 -2.74 -14.26
CA TYR A 125 1.40 -3.33 -13.42
C TYR A 125 0.68 -4.51 -14.10
N ARG A 126 0.33 -4.39 -15.38
CA ARG A 126 -0.29 -5.48 -16.16
C ARG A 126 0.60 -6.72 -16.25
N ASN A 127 1.92 -6.54 -16.35
CA ASN A 127 2.85 -7.67 -16.40
C ASN A 127 2.87 -8.41 -15.06
N VAL A 128 2.95 -7.67 -13.97
CA VAL A 128 3.02 -8.21 -12.60
C VAL A 128 1.71 -8.90 -12.24
N ILE A 129 0.58 -8.26 -12.49
CA ILE A 129 -0.76 -8.82 -12.23
C ILE A 129 -1.02 -10.06 -13.09
N ASN A 130 -0.78 -9.99 -14.40
CA ASN A 130 -0.99 -11.13 -15.29
C ASN A 130 -0.11 -12.32 -14.91
N LYS A 131 1.12 -12.06 -14.41
CA LYS A 131 1.99 -13.13 -13.93
C LYS A 131 1.42 -13.83 -12.68
N ALA A 132 0.86 -13.09 -11.76
CA ALA A 132 0.19 -13.66 -10.59
C ALA A 132 -1.04 -14.51 -10.98
N ILE A 133 -1.84 -14.03 -11.93
CA ILE A 133 -2.98 -14.79 -12.48
C ILE A 133 -2.51 -16.06 -13.16
N GLU A 134 -1.46 -15.98 -13.99
CA GLU A 134 -0.85 -17.12 -14.67
C GLU A 134 -0.38 -18.18 -13.67
N LEU A 135 0.34 -17.78 -12.61
CA LEU A 135 0.80 -18.70 -11.56
C LEU A 135 -0.36 -19.46 -10.92
N ASN A 136 -1.44 -18.75 -10.56
CA ASN A 136 -2.63 -19.38 -9.99
C ASN A 136 -3.29 -20.37 -10.98
N SER A 137 -3.32 -20.06 -12.28
CA SER A 137 -3.85 -20.97 -13.30
C SER A 137 -3.03 -22.24 -13.44
N GLN A 138 -1.74 -22.19 -13.09
CA GLN A 138 -0.81 -23.32 -13.08
C GLN A 138 -0.79 -24.06 -11.73
N GLY A 139 -1.65 -23.71 -10.78
CA GLY A 139 -1.73 -24.33 -9.46
C GLY A 139 -0.69 -23.83 -8.46
N VAL A 140 0.05 -22.77 -8.79
CA VAL A 140 0.97 -22.10 -7.85
C VAL A 140 0.20 -21.02 -7.10
N ASP A 141 0.11 -21.14 -5.78
CA ASP A 141 -0.57 -20.13 -4.98
C ASP A 141 0.18 -18.80 -5.03
N CYS A 142 -0.52 -17.74 -5.45
CA CYS A 142 -0.03 -16.39 -5.50
C CYS A 142 -1.16 -15.45 -5.04
N GLN A 143 -0.97 -14.75 -3.93
CA GLN A 143 -1.99 -13.92 -3.31
C GLN A 143 -1.81 -12.43 -3.57
N LEU A 144 -0.58 -11.99 -3.96
CA LEU A 144 -0.25 -10.58 -4.13
C LEU A 144 0.60 -10.36 -5.38
N ALA A 145 0.18 -9.39 -6.17
CA ALA A 145 0.94 -8.76 -7.23
C ALA A 145 1.09 -7.28 -6.90
N ILE A 146 2.31 -6.76 -6.79
CA ILE A 146 2.54 -5.38 -6.35
C ILE A 146 3.78 -4.77 -6.99
N GLU A 147 3.70 -3.49 -7.32
CA GLU A 147 4.82 -2.70 -7.83
C GLU A 147 5.30 -1.65 -6.82
N THR A 148 6.55 -1.29 -6.94
CA THR A 148 7.15 -0.18 -6.17
C THR A 148 6.52 1.19 -6.49
N SER A 149 5.74 1.31 -7.55
CA SER A 149 4.98 2.50 -7.92
C SER A 149 3.68 2.70 -7.11
N GLY A 150 3.26 1.69 -6.33
CA GLY A 150 2.04 1.73 -5.53
C GLY A 150 0.85 1.00 -6.14
N HIS A 151 0.97 0.46 -7.37
CA HIS A 151 -0.01 -0.47 -7.93
C HIS A 151 -0.02 -1.78 -7.14
N ALA A 152 -1.20 -2.24 -6.75
CA ALA A 152 -1.35 -3.47 -5.98
C ALA A 152 -2.63 -4.22 -6.34
N ALA A 153 -2.50 -5.53 -6.52
CA ALA A 153 -3.60 -6.42 -6.83
C ALA A 153 -3.55 -7.66 -5.93
N LEU A 154 -4.61 -7.86 -5.16
CA LEU A 154 -4.76 -9.02 -4.28
C LEU A 154 -5.73 -10.04 -4.89
N LYS A 155 -5.43 -11.33 -4.73
CA LYS A 155 -6.29 -12.42 -5.22
C LYS A 155 -7.69 -12.36 -4.64
N GLU A 156 -7.83 -12.03 -3.36
CA GLU A 156 -9.11 -11.86 -2.68
C GLU A 156 -9.95 -10.72 -3.28
N ASN A 157 -9.32 -9.73 -3.90
CA ASN A 157 -9.95 -8.65 -4.67
C ASN A 157 -9.89 -8.92 -6.18
N TYR A 158 -9.94 -10.18 -6.58
CA TYR A 158 -9.99 -10.63 -8.00
C TYR A 158 -8.83 -10.14 -8.85
N PHE A 159 -7.67 -9.83 -8.26
CA PHE A 159 -6.54 -9.20 -8.93
C PHE A 159 -6.87 -7.87 -9.63
N LEU A 160 -7.86 -7.15 -9.13
CA LEU A 160 -8.07 -5.76 -9.53
C LEU A 160 -6.87 -4.92 -9.09
N ASP A 161 -6.39 -4.06 -9.95
CA ASP A 161 -5.39 -3.04 -9.62
C ASP A 161 -6.05 -1.96 -8.76
N ASP A 162 -5.81 -1.98 -7.46
CA ASP A 162 -6.61 -1.24 -6.48
C ASP A 162 -5.76 -0.78 -5.29
N GLY A 163 -5.20 0.42 -5.42
CA GLY A 163 -4.44 1.06 -4.36
C GLY A 163 -5.29 1.40 -3.14
N ALA A 164 -6.59 1.66 -3.31
CA ALA A 164 -7.49 1.94 -2.20
C ALA A 164 -7.78 0.69 -1.35
N TYR A 165 -7.87 -0.48 -1.99
CA TYR A 165 -8.02 -1.75 -1.28
C TYR A 165 -6.80 -2.03 -0.39
N LEU A 166 -5.59 -1.92 -0.96
CA LEU A 166 -4.35 -2.05 -0.19
C LEU A 166 -4.29 -1.05 0.96
N ALA A 167 -4.57 0.23 0.69
CA ALA A 167 -4.58 1.27 1.72
C ALA A 167 -5.57 0.95 2.85
N THR A 168 -6.74 0.38 2.54
CA THR A 168 -7.72 -0.05 3.54
C THR A 168 -7.16 -1.16 4.43
N LYS A 169 -6.49 -2.17 3.87
CA LYS A 169 -5.82 -3.23 4.66
C LYS A 169 -4.73 -2.65 5.57
N ILE A 170 -3.94 -1.71 5.08
CA ILE A 170 -2.91 -1.01 5.88
C ILE A 170 -3.54 -0.24 7.04
N VAL A 171 -4.62 0.51 6.80
CA VAL A 171 -5.34 1.24 7.86
C VAL A 171 -5.89 0.29 8.91
N ILE A 172 -6.49 -0.82 8.51
CA ILE A 172 -7.01 -1.83 9.45
C ILE A 172 -5.88 -2.41 10.29
N LYS A 173 -4.73 -2.72 9.69
CA LYS A 173 -3.55 -3.22 10.42
C LYS A 173 -3.02 -2.18 11.40
N ALA A 174 -2.86 -0.93 10.96
CA ALA A 174 -2.42 0.17 11.81
C ALA A 174 -3.37 0.37 13.01
N ALA A 175 -4.68 0.30 12.79
CA ALA A 175 -5.67 0.41 13.85
C ALA A 175 -5.59 -0.75 14.86
N LYS A 176 -5.36 -1.99 14.40
CA LYS A 176 -5.15 -3.15 15.27
C LYS A 176 -3.88 -3.00 16.11
N LEU A 177 -2.76 -2.63 15.48
CA LEU A 177 -1.51 -2.38 16.19
C LEU A 177 -1.67 -1.29 17.25
N PHE A 178 -2.32 -0.19 16.89
CA PHE A 178 -2.59 0.92 17.81
C PHE A 178 -3.43 0.49 19.02
N ALA A 179 -4.44 -0.37 18.82
CA ALA A 179 -5.22 -0.93 19.92
C ALA A 179 -4.37 -1.80 20.89
N ASP A 180 -3.31 -2.42 20.38
CA ASP A 180 -2.33 -3.19 21.15
C ASP A 180 -1.20 -2.31 21.73
N GLY A 181 -1.27 -0.99 21.56
CA GLY A 181 -0.27 -0.03 22.03
C GLY A 181 1.00 0.05 21.17
N VAL A 182 0.95 -0.44 19.93
CA VAL A 182 2.06 -0.47 18.98
C VAL A 182 1.77 0.52 17.84
N MET A 183 2.74 1.33 17.48
CA MET A 183 2.62 2.19 16.31
C MET A 183 3.08 1.45 15.05
N ILE A 184 2.50 1.78 13.90
CA ILE A 184 2.94 1.22 12.63
C ILE A 184 4.40 1.54 12.34
N ASP A 185 4.90 2.66 12.85
CA ASP A 185 6.29 3.10 12.77
C ASP A 185 7.29 2.13 13.40
N ASP A 186 6.85 1.30 14.33
CA ASP A 186 7.70 0.37 15.09
C ASP A 186 7.81 -0.99 14.40
N VAL A 187 7.07 -1.20 13.31
CA VAL A 187 7.01 -2.47 12.56
C VAL A 187 7.37 -2.36 11.09
N ILE A 188 7.75 -1.16 10.63
CA ILE A 188 8.15 -0.88 9.24
C ILE A 188 9.67 -0.91 9.08
#